data_cabd296164ce6f8be7c011017155dd1d
#
_entry.id   cabd296164ce6f8be7c011017155dd1d
#
_cell.length_a   1.000
_cell.length_b   1.000
_cell.length_c   1.000
_cell.angle_alpha   90.00
_cell.angle_beta   90.00
_cell.angle_gamma   90.00
#
_symmetry.space_group_name_H-M   'P 1'
#
loop_
_entity.id
_entity.type
_entity.pdbx_description
1 polymer ?
#
loop_
_entity_poly.entity_id
_entity_poly.type
_entity_poly.pdbx_seq_one_letter_code
_entity_poly.pdbx_strand_id
1 'polypeptide(L)'
;DDLPFVGLLPWLSLFIMQLDYDYQEQGTIAYLFLLFFLWLYTNLKPKIRLIYGICLIPVLYWVGGPVVHLFALSALLFEFLTNGNKKYTSLVYPLVAILSAVIGAYLGFSRNLKFAFLPDAYYDPMLHTSRIYYSWYALPVMMVLGAYLRKWKEPTSLKKKCIWIGIQWVVIGFVAYEGIMRWGRLDTIDHLEQDYYIRNGEWDKVITSFNQTTLSKRRMCGLNLALAHKGILSERLLDYPQRGIETLMLRWDQSVFTAELHSDLYYCMGIISTAQKFAFEAFVSSHPSGNPRMLKRLVETNLITGAYPVAEKYIRLLENTWYYKDWATDHRRFLYNDQAIKDDKELGVKRRCWKSETLIPEIYTDPVSTLIHLVPACPDNKAGLQYLTSFLLLNKDIETYKTLQESLYRSSAWRDMTECQQEAIVICSPNDPHFWLEHGVSIKVRNRAIAFMQKVQDVSRSGQNPAVALASEYGKTYWYYYMFNTINK
;
A
#
# COMPACT_ATOMS: atom_id res chain seq x y z
N ASP A 1 3.22 1.15 -42.53
CA ASP A 1 4.45 0.95 -41.77
C ASP A 1 4.62 -0.56 -41.49
N ASP A 2 5.60 -1.15 -42.17
CA ASP A 2 5.83 -2.60 -42.14
C ASP A 2 6.71 -3.08 -40.96
N LEU A 3 6.91 -2.21 -39.95
CA LEU A 3 7.74 -2.49 -38.77
C LEU A 3 6.98 -2.22 -37.44
N PRO A 4 5.87 -2.93 -37.15
CA PRO A 4 5.10 -2.72 -35.92
C PRO A 4 5.92 -3.00 -34.65
N PHE A 5 6.88 -3.92 -34.74
CA PHE A 5 7.78 -4.30 -33.63
C PHE A 5 8.55 -3.11 -33.07
N VAL A 6 9.16 -2.29 -33.93
CA VAL A 6 10.00 -1.18 -33.49
C VAL A 6 9.17 -0.11 -32.79
N GLY A 7 7.95 0.15 -33.27
CA GLY A 7 7.03 1.11 -32.67
C GLY A 7 6.46 0.68 -31.32
N LEU A 8 6.39 -0.62 -31.05
CA LEU A 8 5.86 -1.17 -29.81
C LEU A 8 6.89 -1.25 -28.67
N LEU A 9 8.20 -1.16 -28.95
CA LEU A 9 9.24 -1.24 -27.91
C LEU A 9 9.08 -0.19 -26.78
N PRO A 10 8.84 1.10 -27.06
CA PRO A 10 8.62 2.08 -25.99
C PRO A 10 7.38 1.78 -25.17
N TRP A 11 6.29 1.35 -25.81
CA TRP A 11 5.06 0.98 -25.12
C TRP A 11 5.28 -0.23 -24.22
N LEU A 12 5.96 -1.26 -24.71
CA LEU A 12 6.26 -2.46 -23.94
C LEU A 12 7.16 -2.14 -22.75
N SER A 13 8.14 -1.25 -22.92
CA SER A 13 9.02 -0.83 -21.82
C SER A 13 8.27 -0.07 -20.72
N LEU A 14 7.33 0.82 -21.08
CA LEU A 14 6.45 1.49 -20.12
C LEU A 14 5.53 0.49 -19.41
N PHE A 15 4.98 -0.48 -20.13
CA PHE A 15 4.16 -1.53 -19.56
C PHE A 15 4.93 -2.34 -18.50
N ILE A 16 6.16 -2.78 -18.84
CA ILE A 16 7.03 -3.51 -17.91
C ILE A 16 7.35 -2.65 -16.66
N MET A 17 7.55 -1.34 -16.82
CA MET A 17 7.80 -0.45 -15.70
C MET A 17 6.62 -0.39 -14.72
N GLN A 18 5.38 -0.53 -15.20
CA GLN A 18 4.16 -0.49 -14.39
C GLN A 18 3.79 -1.82 -13.72
N LEU A 19 4.50 -2.92 -14.01
CA LEU A 19 4.21 -4.24 -13.43
C LEU A 19 4.66 -4.40 -11.97
N ASP A 20 5.34 -3.41 -11.41
CA ASP A 20 5.76 -3.42 -10.02
C ASP A 20 5.10 -2.31 -9.21
N TYR A 21 5.04 -2.54 -7.90
CA TYR A 21 4.51 -1.59 -6.92
C TYR A 21 5.32 -0.27 -6.87
N ASP A 22 6.63 -0.37 -7.08
CA ASP A 22 7.56 0.76 -7.00
C ASP A 22 7.68 1.53 -8.32
N TYR A 23 6.64 1.53 -9.17
CA TYR A 23 6.67 2.33 -10.39
C TYR A 23 6.49 3.83 -10.07
N GLN A 24 7.14 4.64 -10.91
CA GLN A 24 7.10 6.09 -10.76
C GLN A 24 6.08 6.70 -11.73
N GLU A 25 4.90 7.05 -11.24
CA GLU A 25 3.84 7.67 -12.06
C GLU A 25 4.32 8.93 -12.76
N GLN A 26 5.04 9.78 -12.03
CA GLN A 26 5.60 11.03 -12.56
C GLN A 26 6.56 10.77 -13.72
N GLY A 27 7.43 9.75 -13.60
CA GLY A 27 8.34 9.33 -14.65
C GLY A 27 7.62 8.82 -15.89
N THR A 28 6.52 8.09 -15.70
CA THR A 28 5.68 7.60 -16.80
C THR A 28 5.00 8.75 -17.54
N ILE A 29 4.38 9.69 -16.80
CA ILE A 29 3.74 10.87 -17.39
C ILE A 29 4.76 11.73 -18.16
N ALA A 30 5.93 11.98 -17.56
CA ALA A 30 7.00 12.73 -18.21
C ALA A 30 7.47 12.06 -19.50
N TYR A 31 7.56 10.71 -19.51
CA TYR A 31 7.92 9.96 -20.71
C TYR A 31 6.85 10.05 -21.81
N LEU A 32 5.56 10.05 -21.46
CA LEU A 32 4.48 10.25 -22.41
C LEU A 32 4.53 11.66 -23.02
N PHE A 33 4.80 12.69 -22.22
CA PHE A 33 5.03 14.05 -22.74
C PHE A 33 6.22 14.09 -23.69
N LEU A 34 7.32 13.43 -23.36
CA LEU A 34 8.47 13.30 -24.24
C LEU A 34 8.08 12.70 -25.60
N LEU A 35 7.37 11.58 -25.60
CA LEU A 35 6.94 10.92 -26.85
C LEU A 35 6.06 11.84 -27.70
N PHE A 36 5.12 12.57 -27.07
CA PHE A 36 4.27 13.53 -27.75
C PHE A 36 5.07 14.68 -28.38
N PHE A 37 5.97 15.29 -27.62
CA PHE A 37 6.78 16.40 -28.13
C PHE A 37 7.84 15.95 -29.16
N LEU A 38 8.34 14.73 -29.03
CA LEU A 38 9.23 14.15 -30.04
C LEU A 38 8.48 13.86 -31.34
N TRP A 39 7.25 13.38 -31.26
CA TRP A 39 6.39 13.20 -32.41
C TRP A 39 6.12 14.55 -33.14
N LEU A 40 5.78 15.60 -32.40
CA LEU A 40 5.66 16.95 -32.98
C LEU A 40 6.97 17.39 -33.64
N TYR A 41 8.10 17.22 -32.95
CA TYR A 41 9.43 17.58 -33.47
C TYR A 41 9.73 16.92 -34.79
N THR A 42 9.49 15.62 -34.93
CA THR A 42 9.79 14.86 -36.15
C THR A 42 8.94 15.30 -37.33
N ASN A 43 7.74 15.83 -37.12
CA ASN A 43 6.83 16.32 -38.16
C ASN A 43 7.10 17.76 -38.58
N LEU A 44 7.94 18.52 -37.90
CA LEU A 44 8.28 19.91 -38.23
C LEU A 44 9.27 20.00 -39.41
N LYS A 45 9.24 21.16 -40.11
CA LYS A 45 10.21 21.49 -41.14
C LYS A 45 11.61 21.69 -40.54
N PRO A 46 12.71 21.28 -41.19
CA PRO A 46 14.06 21.34 -40.64
C PRO A 46 14.52 22.69 -40.09
N LYS A 47 14.04 23.81 -40.68
CA LYS A 47 14.38 25.17 -40.21
C LYS A 47 13.71 25.50 -38.86
N ILE A 48 12.52 24.97 -38.62
CA ILE A 48 11.74 25.24 -37.41
C ILE A 48 12.16 24.31 -36.26
N ARG A 49 12.61 23.08 -36.57
CA ARG A 49 13.02 22.09 -35.57
C ARG A 49 14.08 22.61 -34.60
N LEU A 50 15.08 23.33 -35.09
CA LEU A 50 16.14 23.85 -34.25
C LEU A 50 15.59 24.82 -33.19
N ILE A 51 14.77 25.78 -33.61
CA ILE A 51 14.15 26.76 -32.72
C ILE A 51 13.20 26.07 -31.77
N TYR A 52 12.35 25.16 -32.27
CA TYR A 52 11.42 24.40 -31.48
C TYR A 52 12.14 23.58 -30.39
N GLY A 53 13.21 22.84 -30.75
CA GLY A 53 13.98 22.01 -29.78
C GLY A 53 14.64 22.86 -28.70
N ILE A 54 15.25 24.00 -29.06
CA ILE A 54 15.91 24.91 -28.09
C ILE A 54 14.87 25.51 -27.12
N CYS A 55 13.70 25.94 -27.62
CA CYS A 55 12.65 26.52 -26.77
C CYS A 55 11.93 25.48 -25.92
N LEU A 56 11.73 24.27 -26.45
CA LEU A 56 11.01 23.20 -25.78
C LEU A 56 11.81 22.62 -24.62
N ILE A 57 13.14 22.47 -24.74
CA ILE A 57 14.00 21.82 -23.75
C ILE A 57 13.82 22.42 -22.34
N PRO A 58 13.92 23.75 -22.13
CA PRO A 58 13.70 24.36 -20.81
C PRO A 58 12.26 24.13 -20.29
N VAL A 59 11.25 24.20 -21.16
CA VAL A 59 9.84 23.97 -20.81
C VAL A 59 9.62 22.52 -20.41
N LEU A 60 10.20 21.58 -21.18
CA LEU A 60 10.08 20.16 -20.89
C LEU A 60 10.82 19.80 -19.59
N TYR A 61 11.94 20.44 -19.28
CA TYR A 61 12.62 20.27 -17.98
C TYR A 61 11.74 20.76 -16.82
N TRP A 62 11.10 21.90 -16.98
CA TRP A 62 10.23 22.46 -15.95
C TRP A 62 9.01 21.55 -15.66
N VAL A 63 8.41 20.95 -16.72
CA VAL A 63 7.22 20.09 -16.60
C VAL A 63 7.57 18.63 -16.27
N GLY A 64 8.62 18.10 -16.89
CA GLY A 64 8.95 16.67 -16.87
C GLY A 64 10.33 16.32 -16.28
N GLY A 65 11.12 17.31 -15.86
CA GLY A 65 12.42 17.09 -15.24
C GLY A 65 13.45 16.42 -16.18
N PRO A 66 14.22 15.42 -15.67
CA PRO A 66 15.35 14.80 -16.39
C PRO A 66 15.02 14.15 -17.72
N VAL A 67 13.76 13.86 -18.00
CA VAL A 67 13.32 13.30 -19.30
C VAL A 67 13.75 14.14 -20.51
N VAL A 68 14.06 15.41 -20.26
CA VAL A 68 14.60 16.31 -21.28
C VAL A 68 15.93 15.83 -21.87
N HIS A 69 16.75 15.11 -21.08
CA HIS A 69 18.02 14.55 -21.58
C HIS A 69 17.75 13.47 -22.63
N LEU A 70 16.70 12.66 -22.41
CA LEU A 70 16.27 11.67 -23.38
C LEU A 70 15.68 12.32 -24.63
N PHE A 71 14.93 13.43 -24.49
CA PHE A 71 14.47 14.21 -25.63
C PHE A 71 15.63 14.78 -26.44
N ALA A 72 16.60 15.41 -25.78
CA ALA A 72 17.78 16.00 -26.41
C ALA A 72 18.61 14.94 -27.17
N LEU A 73 18.80 13.77 -26.55
CA LEU A 73 19.48 12.64 -27.18
C LEU A 73 18.69 12.12 -28.39
N SER A 74 17.38 11.97 -28.25
CA SER A 74 16.53 11.46 -29.33
C SER A 74 16.45 12.44 -30.50
N ALA A 75 16.35 13.74 -30.24
CA ALA A 75 16.37 14.79 -31.25
C ALA A 75 17.73 14.83 -32.00
N LEU A 76 18.81 14.72 -31.23
CA LEU A 76 20.17 14.60 -31.79
C LEU A 76 20.29 13.37 -32.71
N LEU A 77 19.89 12.20 -32.24
CA LEU A 77 19.92 10.97 -33.03
C LEU A 77 19.06 11.08 -34.29
N PHE A 78 17.88 11.66 -34.18
CA PHE A 78 17.00 11.87 -35.34
C PHE A 78 17.69 12.73 -36.41
N GLU A 79 18.30 13.85 -36.06
CA GLU A 79 19.02 14.70 -37.01
C GLU A 79 20.25 13.99 -37.60
N PHE A 80 20.98 13.19 -36.80
CA PHE A 80 22.11 12.38 -37.30
C PHE A 80 21.68 11.29 -38.27
N LEU A 81 20.55 10.68 -38.05
CA LEU A 81 20.04 9.59 -38.91
C LEU A 81 19.35 10.09 -40.16
N THR A 82 18.80 11.34 -40.17
CA THR A 82 18.01 11.89 -41.28
C THR A 82 18.74 12.93 -42.09
N ASN A 83 19.60 13.79 -41.50
CA ASN A 83 20.20 14.96 -42.14
C ASN A 83 21.73 14.92 -42.18
N GLY A 84 22.31 14.57 -43.36
CA GLY A 84 23.76 14.48 -43.53
C GLY A 84 24.56 15.78 -43.27
N ASN A 85 24.04 16.98 -43.61
CA ASN A 85 24.81 18.24 -43.64
C ASN A 85 24.60 19.15 -42.38
N LYS A 86 23.63 18.87 -41.51
CA LYS A 86 23.32 19.72 -40.33
C LYS A 86 23.54 19.01 -38.97
N LYS A 87 24.33 17.95 -38.98
CA LYS A 87 24.63 17.14 -37.78
C LYS A 87 25.16 17.95 -36.60
N TYR A 88 26.01 18.92 -36.88
CA TYR A 88 26.71 19.64 -35.81
C TYR A 88 25.85 20.70 -35.12
N THR A 89 24.81 21.25 -35.81
CA THR A 89 23.90 22.20 -35.18
C THR A 89 23.00 21.56 -34.11
N SER A 90 22.73 20.25 -34.21
CA SER A 90 21.93 19.50 -33.21
C SER A 90 22.67 19.21 -31.92
N LEU A 91 24.00 19.38 -31.87
CA LEU A 91 24.78 19.30 -30.61
C LEU A 91 24.40 20.38 -29.59
N VAL A 92 23.66 21.42 -30.02
CA VAL A 92 23.11 22.41 -29.11
C VAL A 92 22.06 21.82 -28.14
N TYR A 93 21.33 20.78 -28.53
CA TYR A 93 20.28 20.20 -27.68
C TYR A 93 20.80 19.63 -26.35
N PRO A 94 21.80 18.75 -26.33
CA PRO A 94 22.39 18.29 -25.07
C PRO A 94 22.94 19.43 -24.21
N LEU A 95 23.54 20.46 -24.82
CA LEU A 95 24.06 21.62 -24.09
C LEU A 95 22.94 22.38 -23.39
N VAL A 96 21.82 22.67 -24.10
CA VAL A 96 20.65 23.34 -23.52
C VAL A 96 19.99 22.48 -22.46
N ALA A 97 19.93 21.15 -22.63
CA ALA A 97 19.39 20.24 -21.64
C ALA A 97 20.21 20.22 -20.35
N ILE A 98 21.55 20.15 -20.45
CA ILE A 98 22.46 20.26 -19.30
C ILE A 98 22.28 21.59 -18.59
N LEU A 99 22.26 22.69 -19.33
CA LEU A 99 22.09 24.02 -18.77
C LEU A 99 20.74 24.16 -18.04
N SER A 100 19.65 23.61 -18.63
CA SER A 100 18.33 23.62 -18.01
C SER A 100 18.30 22.83 -16.70
N ALA A 101 19.00 21.68 -16.64
CA ALA A 101 19.11 20.89 -15.41
C ALA A 101 19.93 21.61 -14.32
N VAL A 102 21.02 22.25 -14.69
CA VAL A 102 21.85 23.04 -13.76
C VAL A 102 21.07 24.23 -13.19
N ILE A 103 20.38 24.97 -14.06
CA ILE A 103 19.52 26.10 -13.66
C ILE A 103 18.38 25.60 -12.77
N GLY A 104 17.73 24.51 -13.13
CA GLY A 104 16.64 23.90 -12.36
C GLY A 104 17.09 23.43 -10.97
N ALA A 105 18.28 22.85 -10.85
CA ALA A 105 18.86 22.50 -9.56
C ALA A 105 19.15 23.74 -8.71
N TYR A 106 19.66 24.81 -9.33
CA TYR A 106 19.93 26.07 -8.62
C TYR A 106 18.63 26.77 -8.17
N LEU A 107 17.56 26.66 -8.96
CA LEU A 107 16.23 27.19 -8.61
C LEU A 107 15.48 26.33 -7.58
N GLY A 108 16.04 25.20 -7.15
CA GLY A 108 15.44 24.33 -6.14
C GLY A 108 14.43 23.31 -6.67
N PHE A 109 14.39 23.03 -7.98
CA PHE A 109 13.54 21.97 -8.54
C PHE A 109 14.04 20.56 -8.20
N SER A 110 15.30 20.42 -7.81
CA SER A 110 15.84 19.17 -7.28
C SER A 110 16.66 19.42 -6.01
N ARG A 111 16.77 18.41 -5.13
CA ARG A 111 17.52 18.52 -3.86
C ARG A 111 19.01 18.79 -4.05
N ASN A 112 19.59 18.26 -5.12
CA ASN A 112 20.99 18.49 -5.49
C ASN A 112 21.19 18.29 -6.99
N LEU A 113 22.38 18.69 -7.47
CA LEU A 113 22.72 18.64 -8.90
C LEU A 113 22.67 17.20 -9.47
N LYS A 114 23.08 16.18 -8.69
CA LYS A 114 23.05 14.79 -9.13
C LYS A 114 21.62 14.33 -9.46
N PHE A 115 20.65 14.70 -8.64
CA PHE A 115 19.25 14.33 -8.84
C PHE A 115 18.62 15.05 -10.03
N ALA A 116 19.11 16.23 -10.38
CA ALA A 116 18.64 16.96 -11.56
C ALA A 116 18.86 16.19 -12.89
N PHE A 117 19.79 15.22 -12.90
CA PHE A 117 20.15 14.44 -14.09
C PHE A 117 19.60 13.00 -14.06
N LEU A 118 19.33 12.44 -12.88
CA LEU A 118 18.95 11.04 -12.72
C LEU A 118 17.42 10.89 -12.57
N PRO A 119 16.76 10.16 -13.48
CA PRO A 119 15.30 10.07 -13.45
C PRO A 119 14.74 9.36 -12.21
N ASP A 120 15.40 8.31 -11.73
CA ASP A 120 14.98 7.57 -10.55
C ASP A 120 14.96 8.46 -9.29
N ALA A 121 16.06 9.16 -9.04
CA ALA A 121 16.22 10.02 -7.88
C ALA A 121 15.44 11.35 -7.96
N TYR A 122 15.12 11.83 -9.18
CA TYR A 122 14.35 13.06 -9.38
C TYR A 122 12.86 12.83 -9.11
N TYR A 123 12.30 11.76 -9.68
CA TYR A 123 10.86 11.51 -9.56
C TYR A 123 10.49 10.94 -8.20
N ASP A 124 11.34 10.10 -7.61
CA ASP A 124 11.18 9.64 -6.24
C ASP A 124 12.54 9.40 -5.57
N PRO A 125 12.97 10.29 -4.68
CA PRO A 125 14.23 10.15 -3.98
C PRO A 125 14.31 8.94 -3.03
N MET A 126 13.18 8.33 -2.68
CA MET A 126 13.11 7.21 -1.74
C MET A 126 13.01 5.86 -2.48
N LEU A 127 12.41 5.85 -3.66
CA LEU A 127 12.24 4.65 -4.48
C LEU A 127 13.30 4.61 -5.59
N HIS A 128 14.42 3.96 -5.32
CA HIS A 128 15.46 3.72 -6.33
C HIS A 128 15.06 2.55 -7.24
N THR A 129 14.27 2.82 -8.27
CA THR A 129 13.95 1.80 -9.26
C THR A 129 14.79 1.91 -10.53
N SER A 130 15.54 0.86 -10.85
CA SER A 130 16.33 0.79 -12.09
C SER A 130 15.46 0.63 -13.36
N ARG A 131 14.16 0.38 -13.22
CA ARG A 131 13.26 0.07 -14.35
C ARG A 131 12.98 1.24 -15.25
N ILE A 132 12.96 2.46 -14.70
CA ILE A 132 12.81 3.67 -15.50
C ILE A 132 13.89 3.77 -16.59
N TYR A 133 15.09 3.24 -16.35
CA TYR A 133 16.16 3.25 -17.33
C TYR A 133 15.88 2.31 -18.51
N TYR A 134 15.13 1.22 -18.33
CA TYR A 134 14.75 0.35 -19.45
C TYR A 134 13.87 1.08 -20.46
N SER A 135 12.91 1.87 -19.99
CA SER A 135 12.09 2.70 -20.87
C SER A 135 12.91 3.80 -21.56
N TRP A 136 13.91 4.35 -20.86
CA TRP A 136 14.80 5.36 -21.44
C TRP A 136 15.71 4.77 -22.52
N TYR A 137 16.27 3.58 -22.33
CA TYR A 137 17.09 2.94 -23.35
C TYR A 137 16.28 2.42 -24.54
N ALA A 138 15.04 2.02 -24.35
CA ALA A 138 14.19 1.49 -25.40
C ALA A 138 13.99 2.51 -26.55
N LEU A 139 13.88 3.79 -26.27
CA LEU A 139 13.62 4.81 -27.29
C LEU A 139 14.80 5.04 -28.24
N PRO A 140 16.03 5.31 -27.78
CA PRO A 140 17.20 5.41 -28.65
C PRO A 140 17.47 4.12 -29.44
N VAL A 141 17.33 2.97 -28.78
CA VAL A 141 17.50 1.66 -29.45
C VAL A 141 16.48 1.49 -30.57
N MET A 142 15.21 1.84 -30.33
CA MET A 142 14.18 1.83 -31.37
C MET A 142 14.54 2.73 -32.55
N MET A 143 15.03 3.95 -32.28
CA MET A 143 15.40 4.89 -33.36
C MET A 143 16.54 4.35 -34.22
N VAL A 144 17.58 3.79 -33.60
CA VAL A 144 18.72 3.20 -34.32
C VAL A 144 18.30 1.95 -35.10
N LEU A 145 17.54 1.04 -34.46
CA LEU A 145 17.03 -0.17 -35.14
C LEU A 145 16.11 0.21 -36.30
N GLY A 146 15.19 1.16 -36.11
CA GLY A 146 14.30 1.62 -37.16
C GLY A 146 15.07 2.21 -38.35
N ALA A 147 16.10 3.01 -38.11
CA ALA A 147 16.97 3.54 -39.17
C ALA A 147 17.78 2.47 -39.89
N TYR A 148 18.22 1.44 -39.15
CA TYR A 148 18.94 0.31 -39.76
C TYR A 148 18.03 -0.58 -40.60
N LEU A 149 16.83 -0.92 -40.05
CA LEU A 149 15.85 -1.78 -40.72
C LEU A 149 15.23 -1.11 -41.96
N ARG A 150 15.14 0.22 -42.03
CA ARG A 150 14.74 0.96 -43.24
C ARG A 150 15.64 0.70 -44.44
N LYS A 151 16.88 0.27 -44.24
CA LYS A 151 17.83 -0.08 -45.32
C LYS A 151 17.55 -1.46 -45.91
N TRP A 152 16.77 -2.29 -45.21
CA TRP A 152 16.45 -3.63 -45.72
C TRP A 152 15.30 -3.52 -46.72
N LYS A 153 15.49 -4.18 -47.87
CA LYS A 153 14.44 -4.25 -48.88
C LYS A 153 13.26 -5.04 -48.36
N GLU A 154 12.09 -4.48 -48.43
CA GLU A 154 10.87 -5.16 -48.06
C GLU A 154 10.68 -6.48 -48.81
N PRO A 155 10.20 -7.54 -48.17
CA PRO A 155 9.90 -8.77 -48.85
C PRO A 155 8.77 -8.53 -49.88
N THR A 156 9.06 -8.81 -51.15
CA THR A 156 8.10 -8.58 -52.25
C THR A 156 6.96 -9.60 -52.29
N SER A 157 7.15 -10.80 -51.70
CA SER A 157 6.14 -11.84 -51.67
C SER A 157 5.25 -11.73 -50.43
N LEU A 158 3.95 -11.83 -50.62
CA LEU A 158 2.95 -11.79 -49.55
C LEU A 158 3.22 -12.84 -48.45
N LYS A 159 3.64 -14.04 -48.81
CA LYS A 159 4.01 -15.09 -47.86
C LYS A 159 5.22 -14.70 -47.01
N LYS A 160 6.24 -14.06 -47.58
CA LYS A 160 7.41 -13.60 -46.85
C LYS A 160 7.07 -12.42 -45.92
N LYS A 161 6.16 -11.51 -46.33
CA LYS A 161 5.62 -10.43 -45.44
C LYS A 161 4.89 -11.01 -44.24
N CYS A 162 4.00 -11.97 -44.42
CA CYS A 162 3.29 -12.63 -43.32
C CYS A 162 4.25 -13.36 -42.35
N ILE A 163 5.26 -14.06 -42.87
CA ILE A 163 6.28 -14.69 -42.02
C ILE A 163 7.06 -13.63 -41.21
N TRP A 164 7.47 -12.54 -41.87
CA TRP A 164 8.21 -11.47 -41.22
C TRP A 164 7.41 -10.78 -40.10
N ILE A 165 6.15 -10.48 -40.33
CA ILE A 165 5.23 -9.94 -39.32
C ILE A 165 5.01 -10.97 -38.18
N GLY A 166 4.84 -12.25 -38.53
CA GLY A 166 4.70 -13.32 -37.55
C GLY A 166 5.91 -13.44 -36.62
N ILE A 167 7.13 -13.37 -37.16
CA ILE A 167 8.36 -13.36 -36.35
C ILE A 167 8.38 -12.17 -35.39
N GLN A 168 8.02 -10.97 -35.85
CA GLN A 168 7.97 -9.79 -34.99
C GLN A 168 6.99 -9.96 -33.82
N TRP A 169 5.80 -10.50 -34.07
CA TRP A 169 4.82 -10.77 -33.01
C TRP A 169 5.32 -11.83 -32.02
N VAL A 170 6.00 -12.87 -32.48
CA VAL A 170 6.61 -13.88 -31.61
C VAL A 170 7.68 -13.24 -30.70
N VAL A 171 8.53 -12.38 -31.24
CA VAL A 171 9.56 -11.68 -30.44
C VAL A 171 8.91 -10.72 -29.43
N ILE A 172 7.89 -9.95 -29.83
CA ILE A 172 7.14 -9.08 -28.91
C ILE A 172 6.48 -9.90 -27.79
N GLY A 173 5.81 -10.99 -28.17
CA GLY A 173 5.16 -11.89 -27.21
C GLY A 173 6.15 -12.52 -26.24
N PHE A 174 7.33 -12.92 -26.72
CA PHE A 174 8.40 -13.45 -25.87
C PHE A 174 8.93 -12.39 -24.90
N VAL A 175 9.23 -11.17 -25.37
CA VAL A 175 9.72 -10.08 -24.51
C VAL A 175 8.65 -9.69 -23.48
N ALA A 176 7.37 -9.64 -23.88
CA ALA A 176 6.28 -9.36 -22.97
C ALA A 176 6.14 -10.46 -21.89
N TYR A 177 6.19 -11.72 -22.31
CA TYR A 177 6.14 -12.87 -21.40
C TYR A 177 7.30 -12.85 -20.38
N GLU A 178 8.54 -12.68 -20.85
CA GLU A 178 9.71 -12.57 -19.97
C GLU A 178 9.60 -11.35 -19.03
N GLY A 179 9.10 -10.22 -19.52
CA GLY A 179 8.86 -9.03 -18.72
C GLY A 179 7.85 -9.29 -17.60
N ILE A 180 6.71 -9.92 -17.92
CA ILE A 180 5.69 -10.27 -16.95
C ILE A 180 6.21 -11.27 -15.91
N MET A 181 6.92 -12.31 -16.35
CA MET A 181 7.43 -13.34 -15.45
C MET A 181 8.54 -12.84 -14.52
N ARG A 182 9.36 -11.88 -14.96
CA ARG A 182 10.46 -11.33 -14.14
C ARG A 182 10.02 -10.20 -13.22
N TRP A 183 9.10 -9.35 -13.66
CA TRP A 183 8.75 -8.12 -12.95
C TRP A 183 7.25 -8.01 -12.61
N GLY A 184 6.40 -8.86 -13.16
CA GLY A 184 5.00 -8.93 -12.82
C GLY A 184 4.80 -9.61 -11.48
N ARG A 185 4.44 -8.84 -10.46
CA ARG A 185 4.10 -9.36 -9.14
C ARG A 185 2.58 -9.39 -8.99
N LEU A 186 1.98 -10.54 -9.17
CA LEU A 186 0.53 -10.72 -8.97
C LEU A 186 0.12 -10.41 -7.53
N ASP A 187 0.98 -10.73 -6.56
CA ASP A 187 0.80 -10.33 -5.15
C ASP A 187 0.70 -8.81 -4.97
N THR A 188 1.40 -8.03 -5.79
CA THR A 188 1.33 -6.56 -5.77
C THR A 188 -0.04 -6.05 -6.22
N ILE A 189 -0.62 -6.65 -7.24
CA ILE A 189 -1.97 -6.28 -7.72
C ILE A 189 -2.99 -6.54 -6.62
N ASP A 190 -2.92 -7.69 -5.96
CA ASP A 190 -3.78 -8.02 -4.83
C ASP A 190 -3.62 -7.03 -3.66
N HIS A 191 -2.40 -6.54 -3.41
CA HIS A 191 -2.16 -5.52 -2.38
C HIS A 191 -2.76 -4.16 -2.75
N LEU A 192 -2.60 -3.73 -4.00
CA LEU A 192 -3.17 -2.47 -4.50
C LEU A 192 -4.70 -2.50 -4.47
N GLU A 193 -5.30 -3.62 -4.87
CA GLU A 193 -6.75 -3.81 -4.82
C GLU A 193 -7.26 -3.76 -3.38
N GLN A 194 -6.61 -4.45 -2.45
CA GLN A 194 -6.96 -4.42 -1.03
C GLN A 194 -6.82 -3.01 -0.45
N ASP A 195 -5.73 -2.30 -0.75
CA ASP A 195 -5.52 -0.92 -0.31
C ASP A 195 -6.59 0.03 -0.85
N TYR A 196 -6.99 -0.14 -2.12
CA TYR A 196 -8.08 0.61 -2.71
C TYR A 196 -9.40 0.41 -1.95
N TYR A 197 -9.76 -0.83 -1.61
CA TYR A 197 -10.97 -1.11 -0.84
C TYR A 197 -10.90 -0.57 0.60
N ILE A 198 -9.74 -0.69 1.26
CA ILE A 198 -9.52 -0.12 2.60
C ILE A 198 -9.71 1.41 2.56
N ARG A 199 -9.12 2.07 1.58
CA ARG A 199 -9.15 3.52 1.40
C ARG A 199 -10.56 4.06 1.19
N ASN A 200 -11.41 3.28 0.52
CA ASN A 200 -12.81 3.61 0.25
C ASN A 200 -13.77 3.10 1.33
N GLY A 201 -13.30 2.40 2.38
CA GLY A 201 -14.14 1.83 3.42
C GLY A 201 -15.00 0.65 2.94
N GLU A 202 -14.63 0.01 1.83
CA GLU A 202 -15.36 -1.10 1.24
C GLU A 202 -15.00 -2.44 1.92
N TRP A 203 -15.24 -2.51 3.24
CA TRP A 203 -14.79 -3.61 4.11
C TRP A 203 -15.25 -4.99 3.65
N ASP A 204 -16.47 -5.10 3.13
CA ASP A 204 -17.00 -6.38 2.61
C ASP A 204 -16.18 -6.86 1.41
N LYS A 205 -15.75 -5.95 0.54
CA LYS A 205 -14.90 -6.31 -0.60
C LYS A 205 -13.51 -6.75 -0.16
N VAL A 206 -12.92 -6.11 0.87
CA VAL A 206 -11.65 -6.56 1.46
C VAL A 206 -11.75 -8.01 1.94
N ILE A 207 -12.88 -8.37 2.59
CA ILE A 207 -13.09 -9.71 3.14
C ILE A 207 -13.34 -10.73 2.03
N THR A 208 -14.17 -10.39 1.04
CA THR A 208 -14.58 -11.32 -0.03
C THR A 208 -13.48 -11.53 -1.08
N SER A 209 -12.67 -10.52 -1.38
CA SER A 209 -11.55 -10.63 -2.32
C SER A 209 -10.31 -11.30 -1.72
N PHE A 210 -10.31 -11.59 -0.41
CA PHE A 210 -9.16 -12.16 0.25
C PHE A 210 -8.88 -13.59 -0.23
N ASN A 211 -7.77 -13.76 -0.95
CA ASN A 211 -7.34 -15.07 -1.44
C ASN A 211 -6.33 -15.69 -0.45
N GLN A 212 -6.62 -16.90 0.01
CA GLN A 212 -5.76 -17.63 0.95
C GLN A 212 -4.49 -18.22 0.32
N THR A 213 -4.35 -18.18 -0.99
CA THR A 213 -3.15 -18.73 -1.69
C THR A 213 -1.93 -17.81 -1.54
N THR A 214 -2.12 -16.52 -1.39
CA THR A 214 -1.05 -15.52 -1.21
C THR A 214 -1.05 -14.98 0.22
N LEU A 215 -0.38 -15.69 1.13
CA LEU A 215 -0.34 -15.37 2.56
C LEU A 215 0.74 -14.35 2.89
N SER A 216 0.50 -13.09 2.57
CA SER A 216 1.31 -11.97 3.03
C SER A 216 0.81 -11.47 4.39
N LYS A 217 1.72 -11.21 5.35
CA LYS A 217 1.39 -10.60 6.65
C LYS A 217 0.66 -9.28 6.48
N ARG A 218 1.05 -8.48 5.49
CA ARG A 218 0.42 -7.21 5.15
C ARG A 218 -1.04 -7.38 4.75
N ARG A 219 -1.34 -8.35 3.87
CA ARG A 219 -2.73 -8.64 3.46
C ARG A 219 -3.56 -9.13 4.64
N MET A 220 -2.97 -9.92 5.54
CA MET A 220 -3.64 -10.34 6.77
C MET A 220 -3.97 -9.15 7.68
N CYS A 221 -3.04 -8.19 7.86
CA CYS A 221 -3.34 -6.96 8.61
C CYS A 221 -4.52 -6.19 8.01
N GLY A 222 -4.56 -6.02 6.68
CA GLY A 222 -5.69 -5.37 6.00
C GLY A 222 -7.01 -6.12 6.16
N LEU A 223 -6.99 -7.45 6.08
CA LEU A 223 -8.16 -8.28 6.35
C LEU A 223 -8.65 -8.13 7.80
N ASN A 224 -7.74 -8.24 8.77
CA ASN A 224 -8.08 -8.10 10.18
C ASN A 224 -8.60 -6.70 10.52
N LEU A 225 -8.08 -5.65 9.85
CA LEU A 225 -8.61 -4.29 9.92
C LEU A 225 -10.07 -4.22 9.43
N ALA A 226 -10.37 -4.85 8.30
CA ALA A 226 -11.73 -4.90 7.77
C ALA A 226 -12.68 -5.68 8.69
N LEU A 227 -12.24 -6.81 9.25
CA LEU A 227 -13.02 -7.57 10.23
C LEU A 227 -13.30 -6.76 11.50
N ALA A 228 -12.34 -5.96 11.97
CA ALA A 228 -12.51 -5.09 13.12
C ALA A 228 -13.51 -3.95 12.84
N HIS A 229 -13.44 -3.32 11.67
CA HIS A 229 -14.43 -2.32 11.25
C HIS A 229 -15.86 -2.88 11.13
N LYS A 230 -15.99 -4.14 10.73
CA LYS A 230 -17.29 -4.85 10.72
C LYS A 230 -17.72 -5.34 12.11
N GLY A 231 -16.84 -5.26 13.11
CA GLY A 231 -17.13 -5.70 14.47
C GLY A 231 -17.05 -7.22 14.67
N ILE A 232 -16.46 -7.97 13.75
CA ILE A 232 -16.42 -9.44 13.72
C ILE A 232 -14.99 -10.04 13.80
N LEU A 233 -13.98 -9.22 14.14
CA LEU A 233 -12.59 -9.70 14.21
C LEU A 233 -12.44 -10.85 15.22
N SER A 234 -12.94 -10.69 16.45
CA SER A 234 -12.83 -11.73 17.46
C SER A 234 -13.61 -13.02 17.14
N GLU A 235 -14.67 -12.91 16.30
CA GLU A 235 -15.46 -14.05 15.87
C GLU A 235 -14.75 -14.85 14.77
N ARG A 236 -14.18 -14.15 13.81
CA ARG A 236 -13.64 -14.75 12.59
C ARG A 236 -12.12 -14.80 12.54
N LEU A 237 -11.44 -14.50 13.65
CA LEU A 237 -9.97 -14.45 13.75
C LEU A 237 -9.31 -15.71 13.20
N LEU A 238 -9.80 -16.88 13.63
CA LEU A 238 -9.23 -18.18 13.29
C LEU A 238 -9.85 -18.84 12.05
N ASP A 239 -10.79 -18.17 11.37
CA ASP A 239 -11.24 -18.59 10.03
C ASP A 239 -10.11 -18.45 9.00
N TYR A 240 -9.14 -17.61 9.29
CA TYR A 240 -8.00 -17.30 8.43
C TYR A 240 -6.69 -17.75 9.08
N PRO A 241 -5.68 -18.15 8.29
CA PRO A 241 -4.43 -18.72 8.79
C PRO A 241 -3.54 -17.65 9.45
N GLN A 242 -3.80 -17.34 10.71
CA GLN A 242 -3.00 -16.39 11.49
C GLN A 242 -1.58 -16.94 11.76
N ARG A 243 -0.57 -16.08 11.62
CA ARG A 243 0.84 -16.39 11.84
C ARG A 243 1.45 -15.51 12.92
N GLY A 244 0.82 -15.49 14.09
CA GLY A 244 1.23 -14.66 15.23
C GLY A 244 0.75 -13.21 15.11
N ILE A 245 1.23 -12.37 16.02
CA ILE A 245 0.77 -10.97 16.19
C ILE A 245 1.06 -10.07 14.97
N GLU A 246 2.04 -10.41 14.14
CA GLU A 246 2.40 -9.65 12.95
C GLU A 246 1.31 -9.68 11.86
N THR A 247 0.32 -10.58 11.98
CA THR A 247 -0.87 -10.57 11.11
C THR A 247 -1.93 -9.57 11.56
N LEU A 248 -1.86 -9.09 12.80
CA LEU A 248 -2.68 -7.98 13.29
C LEU A 248 -1.99 -6.64 13.09
N MET A 249 -0.67 -6.60 13.26
CA MET A 249 0.13 -5.39 13.11
C MET A 249 1.55 -5.74 12.66
N LEU A 250 1.98 -5.20 11.53
CA LEU A 250 3.34 -5.36 11.02
C LEU A 250 4.37 -4.72 11.96
N ARG A 251 5.60 -5.22 11.93
CA ARG A 251 6.72 -4.49 12.53
C ARG A 251 6.96 -3.18 11.81
N TRP A 252 7.33 -2.16 12.57
CA TRP A 252 7.72 -0.87 12.02
C TRP A 252 9.05 -0.98 11.25
N ASP A 253 9.02 -0.68 9.96
CA ASP A 253 10.14 -0.79 9.02
C ASP A 253 10.54 0.55 8.39
N GLN A 254 10.01 1.66 8.91
CA GLN A 254 10.24 3.03 8.44
C GLN A 254 9.73 3.31 7.01
N SER A 255 8.93 2.40 6.44
CA SER A 255 8.32 2.63 5.14
C SER A 255 7.05 3.48 5.23
N VAL A 256 6.77 4.24 4.19
CA VAL A 256 5.53 5.01 4.06
C VAL A 256 4.30 4.10 4.18
N PHE A 257 4.33 2.94 3.53
CA PHE A 257 3.22 1.98 3.54
C PHE A 257 2.92 1.43 4.93
N THR A 258 3.96 1.10 5.70
CA THR A 258 3.76 0.62 7.07
C THR A 258 3.28 1.75 7.97
N ALA A 259 3.72 2.99 7.75
CA ALA A 259 3.21 4.14 8.48
C ALA A 259 1.72 4.40 8.19
N GLU A 260 1.30 4.33 6.92
CA GLU A 260 -0.12 4.44 6.55
C GLU A 260 -0.97 3.37 7.21
N LEU A 261 -0.55 2.10 7.11
CA LEU A 261 -1.25 0.99 7.72
C LEU A 261 -1.32 1.12 9.25
N HIS A 262 -0.21 1.49 9.90
CA HIS A 262 -0.20 1.73 11.34
C HIS A 262 -1.13 2.88 11.73
N SER A 263 -1.16 3.97 10.96
CA SER A 263 -2.11 5.05 11.21
C SER A 263 -3.55 4.57 11.18
N ASP A 264 -3.93 3.75 10.19
CA ASP A 264 -5.28 3.20 10.08
C ASP A 264 -5.59 2.19 11.21
N LEU A 265 -4.64 1.33 11.57
CA LEU A 265 -4.77 0.36 12.66
C LEU A 265 -4.94 1.06 14.02
N TYR A 266 -4.05 2.00 14.37
CA TYR A 266 -4.13 2.73 15.64
C TYR A 266 -5.39 3.59 15.72
N TYR A 267 -5.81 4.19 14.61
CA TYR A 267 -7.07 4.91 14.55
C TYR A 267 -8.28 3.98 14.78
N CYS A 268 -8.29 2.80 14.13
CA CYS A 268 -9.33 1.80 14.36
C CYS A 268 -9.39 1.38 15.83
N MET A 269 -8.24 1.11 16.44
CA MET A 269 -8.10 0.74 17.86
C MET A 269 -8.47 1.87 18.85
N GLY A 270 -8.60 3.12 18.38
CA GLY A 270 -8.90 4.28 19.22
C GLY A 270 -7.69 4.90 19.92
N ILE A 271 -6.47 4.53 19.53
CA ILE A 271 -5.20 5.11 20.02
C ILE A 271 -4.85 6.30 19.12
N ILE A 272 -5.47 7.45 19.40
CA ILE A 272 -5.51 8.59 18.49
C ILE A 272 -4.17 9.31 18.36
N SER A 273 -3.43 9.46 19.46
CA SER A 273 -2.13 10.14 19.45
C SER A 273 -1.12 9.38 18.58
N THR A 274 -1.10 8.05 18.67
CA THR A 274 -0.21 7.21 17.85
C THR A 274 -0.68 7.16 16.39
N ALA A 275 -1.99 7.12 16.14
CA ALA A 275 -2.53 7.23 14.78
C ALA A 275 -2.10 8.54 14.10
N GLN A 276 -2.16 9.66 14.82
CA GLN A 276 -1.70 10.96 14.34
C GLN A 276 -0.20 10.99 14.05
N LYS A 277 0.62 10.39 14.95
CA LYS A 277 2.06 10.26 14.76
C LYS A 277 2.39 9.55 13.45
N PHE A 278 1.80 8.38 13.21
CA PHE A 278 2.06 7.61 12.00
C PHE A 278 1.49 8.26 10.73
N ALA A 279 0.35 8.97 10.83
CA ALA A 279 -0.15 9.78 9.72
C ALA A 279 0.82 10.89 9.34
N PHE A 280 1.41 11.57 10.33
CA PHE A 280 2.41 12.61 10.10
C PHE A 280 3.71 12.03 9.53
N GLU A 281 4.18 10.91 10.05
CA GLU A 281 5.35 10.18 9.54
C GLU A 281 5.18 9.82 8.06
N ALA A 282 4.05 9.19 7.71
CA ALA A 282 3.74 8.85 6.33
C ALA A 282 3.63 10.10 5.43
N PHE A 283 3.03 11.18 5.93
CA PHE A 283 2.90 12.42 5.17
C PHE A 283 4.27 13.06 4.86
N VAL A 284 5.16 13.12 5.85
CA VAL A 284 6.50 13.70 5.67
C VAL A 284 7.39 12.83 4.78
N SER A 285 7.27 11.51 4.93
CA SER A 285 8.07 10.55 4.15
C SER A 285 7.61 10.42 2.70
N SER A 286 6.38 10.84 2.37
CA SER A 286 5.83 10.81 0.99
C SER A 286 6.29 12.00 0.12
N HIS A 287 7.37 12.67 0.48
CA HIS A 287 7.90 13.79 -0.29
C HIS A 287 8.40 13.32 -1.69
N PRO A 288 8.28 14.15 -2.77
CA PRO A 288 7.89 15.58 -2.78
C PRO A 288 6.38 15.85 -2.93
N SER A 289 5.58 14.84 -3.29
CA SER A 289 4.18 15.04 -3.70
C SER A 289 3.22 15.19 -2.52
N GLY A 290 3.68 14.87 -1.29
CA GLY A 290 2.81 14.78 -0.12
C GLY A 290 1.92 13.53 -0.16
N ASN A 291 1.05 13.40 0.84
CA ASN A 291 0.12 12.28 0.97
C ASN A 291 -1.27 12.78 1.35
N PRO A 292 -2.17 13.03 0.37
CA PRO A 292 -3.51 13.54 0.66
C PRO A 292 -4.34 12.60 1.53
N ARG A 293 -4.14 11.28 1.45
CA ARG A 293 -4.78 10.28 2.33
C ARG A 293 -4.41 10.52 3.80
N MET A 294 -3.13 10.74 4.05
CA MET A 294 -2.65 11.00 5.40
C MET A 294 -2.98 12.40 5.88
N LEU A 295 -3.09 13.39 4.99
CA LEU A 295 -3.67 14.69 5.33
C LEU A 295 -5.11 14.57 5.81
N LYS A 296 -5.94 13.72 5.17
CA LYS A 296 -7.29 13.40 5.63
C LYS A 296 -7.25 12.86 7.06
N ARG A 297 -6.40 11.88 7.36
CA ARG A 297 -6.24 11.32 8.71
C ARG A 297 -5.77 12.37 9.71
N LEU A 298 -4.88 13.27 9.31
CA LEU A 298 -4.44 14.39 10.15
C LEU A 298 -5.58 15.39 10.42
N VAL A 299 -6.48 15.63 9.48
CA VAL A 299 -7.70 16.41 9.76
C VAL A 299 -8.55 15.72 10.83
N GLU A 300 -8.87 14.44 10.64
CA GLU A 300 -9.70 13.66 11.56
C GLU A 300 -9.12 13.67 12.99
N THR A 301 -7.83 13.37 13.13
CA THR A 301 -7.17 13.32 14.43
C THR A 301 -7.08 14.70 15.09
N ASN A 302 -6.84 15.78 14.35
CA ASN A 302 -6.81 17.14 14.89
C ASN A 302 -8.21 17.66 15.24
N LEU A 303 -9.26 17.26 14.54
CA LEU A 303 -10.64 17.52 14.95
C LEU A 303 -10.98 16.78 16.25
N ILE A 304 -10.57 15.52 16.39
CA ILE A 304 -10.77 14.72 17.61
C ILE A 304 -10.06 15.36 18.81
N THR A 305 -8.83 15.82 18.65
CA THR A 305 -8.05 16.43 19.74
C THR A 305 -8.44 17.88 20.05
N GLY A 306 -9.25 18.53 19.19
CA GLY A 306 -9.61 19.94 19.32
C GLY A 306 -8.57 20.91 18.81
N ALA A 307 -7.55 20.45 18.09
CA ALA A 307 -6.53 21.29 17.48
C ALA A 307 -7.04 21.93 16.17
N TYR A 308 -8.13 22.70 16.28
CA TYR A 308 -8.87 23.27 15.15
C TYR A 308 -8.02 24.10 14.18
N PRO A 309 -7.10 24.97 14.63
CA PRO A 309 -6.26 25.73 13.69
C PRO A 309 -5.40 24.83 12.80
N VAL A 310 -4.93 23.69 13.34
CA VAL A 310 -4.16 22.71 12.58
C VAL A 310 -5.06 21.93 11.62
N ALA A 311 -6.22 21.48 12.08
CA ALA A 311 -7.23 20.83 11.23
C ALA A 311 -7.63 21.73 10.06
N GLU A 312 -7.88 23.01 10.30
CA GLU A 312 -8.24 23.99 9.27
C GLU A 312 -7.13 24.15 8.22
N LYS A 313 -5.87 24.20 8.65
CA LYS A 313 -4.72 24.24 7.71
C LYS A 313 -4.72 23.04 6.77
N TYR A 314 -4.94 21.83 7.28
CA TYR A 314 -4.96 20.62 6.46
C TYR A 314 -6.22 20.53 5.59
N ILE A 315 -7.36 20.99 6.08
CA ILE A 315 -8.59 21.11 5.26
C ILE A 315 -8.33 22.01 4.06
N ARG A 316 -7.74 23.21 4.25
CA ARG A 316 -7.39 24.11 3.13
C ARG A 316 -6.46 23.47 2.10
N LEU A 317 -5.52 22.64 2.53
CA LEU A 317 -4.66 21.91 1.60
C LEU A 317 -5.45 20.88 0.79
N LEU A 318 -6.35 20.14 1.44
CA LEU A 318 -7.17 19.11 0.79
C LEU A 318 -8.23 19.72 -0.16
N GLU A 319 -8.75 20.91 0.12
CA GLU A 319 -9.65 21.64 -0.77
C GLU A 319 -9.04 21.97 -2.13
N ASN A 320 -7.70 22.01 -2.22
CA ASN A 320 -6.98 22.20 -3.47
C ASN A 320 -6.70 20.87 -4.19
N THR A 321 -7.12 19.74 -3.64
CA THR A 321 -6.98 18.43 -4.29
C THR A 321 -8.25 18.07 -5.05
N TRP A 322 -8.11 17.41 -6.18
CA TRP A 322 -9.27 17.01 -6.99
C TRP A 322 -10.15 15.98 -6.28
N TYR A 323 -9.53 15.00 -5.62
CA TYR A 323 -10.25 13.86 -5.04
C TYR A 323 -10.87 14.17 -3.67
N TYR A 324 -10.19 14.96 -2.81
CA TYR A 324 -10.62 15.18 -1.43
C TYR A 324 -11.32 16.53 -1.19
N LYS A 325 -11.50 17.34 -2.23
CA LYS A 325 -12.10 18.69 -2.13
C LYS A 325 -13.46 18.68 -1.40
N ASP A 326 -14.39 17.87 -1.89
CA ASP A 326 -15.74 17.83 -1.37
C ASP A 326 -15.77 17.32 0.09
N TRP A 327 -14.99 16.27 0.36
CA TRP A 327 -14.83 15.75 1.71
C TRP A 327 -14.26 16.81 2.67
N ALA A 328 -13.25 17.54 2.26
CA ALA A 328 -12.62 18.59 3.08
C ALA A 328 -13.58 19.75 3.34
N THR A 329 -14.33 20.18 2.33
CA THR A 329 -15.36 21.23 2.46
C THR A 329 -16.47 20.83 3.44
N ASP A 330 -16.95 19.58 3.37
CA ASP A 330 -17.94 19.06 4.32
C ASP A 330 -17.43 19.04 5.77
N HIS A 331 -16.14 18.72 5.97
CA HIS A 331 -15.54 18.62 7.29
C HIS A 331 -15.29 19.97 7.97
N ARG A 332 -15.46 21.11 7.26
CA ARG A 332 -15.44 22.44 7.89
C ARG A 332 -16.50 22.61 8.96
N ARG A 333 -17.65 21.91 8.88
CA ARG A 333 -18.72 21.94 9.88
C ARG A 333 -18.28 21.53 11.29
N PHE A 334 -17.18 20.80 11.40
CA PHE A 334 -16.63 20.36 12.68
C PHE A 334 -15.63 21.35 13.29
N LEU A 335 -15.15 22.34 12.52
CA LEU A 335 -14.19 23.32 13.01
C LEU A 335 -14.83 24.20 14.09
N TYR A 336 -14.16 24.29 15.23
CA TYR A 336 -14.61 25.08 16.40
C TYR A 336 -16.02 24.70 16.91
N ASN A 337 -16.48 23.49 16.58
CA ASN A 337 -17.80 23.00 16.93
C ASN A 337 -17.71 21.65 17.69
N ASP A 338 -17.44 21.74 19.00
CA ASP A 338 -17.31 20.56 19.86
C ASP A 338 -18.59 19.71 19.91
N GLN A 339 -19.76 20.35 19.77
CA GLN A 339 -21.02 19.61 19.80
C GLN A 339 -21.19 18.76 18.54
N ALA A 340 -20.91 19.30 17.37
CA ALA A 340 -20.98 18.54 16.12
C ALA A 340 -20.05 17.30 16.15
N ILE A 341 -18.86 17.45 16.75
CA ILE A 341 -17.93 16.30 16.90
C ILE A 341 -18.47 15.27 17.89
N LYS A 342 -19.07 15.70 19.02
CA LYS A 342 -19.66 14.76 20.00
C LYS A 342 -20.81 13.96 19.41
N ASP A 343 -21.61 14.60 18.56
CA ASP A 343 -22.79 14.00 17.94
C ASP A 343 -22.45 13.12 16.74
N ASP A 344 -21.23 13.27 16.18
CA ASP A 344 -20.75 12.41 15.11
C ASP A 344 -20.46 11.00 15.64
N LYS A 345 -20.95 9.99 14.91
CA LYS A 345 -20.89 8.57 15.31
C LYS A 345 -19.46 8.06 15.45
N GLU A 346 -18.54 8.54 14.62
CA GLU A 346 -17.15 8.10 14.60
C GLU A 346 -16.27 9.04 15.44
N LEU A 347 -16.25 10.33 15.10
CA LEU A 347 -15.39 11.30 15.77
C LEU A 347 -15.72 11.43 17.26
N GLY A 348 -17.01 11.32 17.64
CA GLY A 348 -17.44 11.38 19.03
C GLY A 348 -16.89 10.23 19.88
N VAL A 349 -16.96 8.99 19.38
CA VAL A 349 -16.36 7.83 20.07
C VAL A 349 -14.86 8.01 20.17
N LYS A 350 -14.20 8.36 19.06
CA LYS A 350 -12.75 8.56 19.03
C LYS A 350 -12.27 9.67 19.97
N ARG A 351 -13.06 10.75 20.12
CA ARG A 351 -12.77 11.81 21.09
C ARG A 351 -12.86 11.33 22.54
N ARG A 352 -13.81 10.45 22.86
CA ARG A 352 -13.87 9.83 24.20
C ARG A 352 -12.65 8.95 24.47
N CYS A 353 -12.26 8.14 23.49
CA CYS A 353 -11.06 7.31 23.59
C CYS A 353 -9.81 8.16 23.80
N TRP A 354 -9.62 9.22 23.00
CA TRP A 354 -8.48 10.13 23.15
C TRP A 354 -8.43 10.78 24.55
N LYS A 355 -9.55 11.22 25.10
CA LYS A 355 -9.60 11.75 26.46
C LYS A 355 -9.17 10.74 27.51
N SER A 356 -9.53 9.46 27.33
CA SER A 356 -9.08 8.37 28.20
C SER A 356 -7.61 8.06 27.99
N GLU A 357 -7.12 8.09 26.74
CA GLU A 357 -5.70 7.92 26.39
C GLU A 357 -4.83 8.96 27.10
N THR A 358 -5.23 10.23 27.16
CA THR A 358 -4.47 11.30 27.83
C THR A 358 -4.34 11.14 29.35
N LEU A 359 -5.11 10.26 29.95
CA LEU A 359 -5.03 9.93 31.38
C LEU A 359 -4.05 8.78 31.67
N ILE A 360 -3.52 8.13 30.64
CA ILE A 360 -2.53 7.05 30.79
C ILE A 360 -1.18 7.69 31.12
N PRO A 361 -0.55 7.34 32.29
CA PRO A 361 0.66 8.03 32.77
C PRO A 361 1.88 7.86 31.89
N GLU A 362 1.96 6.75 31.15
CA GLU A 362 3.09 6.40 30.29
C GLU A 362 2.64 6.22 28.86
N ILE A 363 3.41 6.76 27.90
CA ILE A 363 3.19 6.51 26.47
C ILE A 363 3.86 5.18 26.14
N TYR A 364 3.05 4.12 26.08
CA TYR A 364 3.54 2.82 25.67
C TYR A 364 3.82 2.82 24.14
N THR A 365 4.93 2.19 23.78
CA THR A 365 5.30 1.99 22.36
C THR A 365 4.57 0.79 21.74
N ASP A 366 3.98 -0.04 22.59
CA ASP A 366 3.27 -1.26 22.25
C ASP A 366 1.75 -1.05 22.38
N PRO A 367 0.97 -1.45 21.35
CA PRO A 367 -0.48 -1.26 21.35
C PRO A 367 -1.20 -2.05 22.45
N VAL A 368 -0.67 -3.22 22.84
CA VAL A 368 -1.31 -4.07 23.86
C VAL A 368 -1.31 -3.38 25.20
N SER A 369 -0.15 -2.87 25.63
CA SER A 369 -0.01 -2.12 26.88
C SER A 369 -0.92 -0.90 26.95
N THR A 370 -1.05 -0.16 25.83
CA THR A 370 -1.99 0.98 25.76
C THR A 370 -3.44 0.51 25.83
N LEU A 371 -3.81 -0.55 25.11
CA LEU A 371 -5.19 -1.05 25.05
C LEU A 371 -5.65 -1.65 26.38
N ILE A 372 -4.78 -2.28 27.17
CA ILE A 372 -5.11 -2.81 28.51
C ILE A 372 -5.69 -1.70 29.40
N HIS A 373 -5.18 -0.47 29.29
CA HIS A 373 -5.68 0.68 30.06
C HIS A 373 -6.85 1.39 29.35
N LEU A 374 -6.80 1.48 28.02
CA LEU A 374 -7.78 2.24 27.25
C LEU A 374 -9.14 1.53 27.17
N VAL A 375 -9.17 0.21 27.00
CA VAL A 375 -10.42 -0.56 26.82
C VAL A 375 -11.36 -0.45 28.04
N PRO A 376 -10.89 -0.62 29.28
CA PRO A 376 -11.75 -0.41 30.45
C PRO A 376 -12.22 1.04 30.60
N ALA A 377 -11.39 2.01 30.21
CA ALA A 377 -11.70 3.44 30.32
C ALA A 377 -12.64 3.95 29.20
N CYS A 378 -12.72 3.23 28.08
CA CYS A 378 -13.59 3.55 26.94
C CYS A 378 -14.35 2.31 26.44
N PRO A 379 -15.38 1.83 27.18
CA PRO A 379 -16.11 0.59 26.84
C PRO A 379 -16.81 0.60 25.47
N ASP A 380 -17.12 1.78 24.95
CA ASP A 380 -17.71 1.95 23.61
C ASP A 380 -16.73 1.61 22.46
N ASN A 381 -15.45 1.47 22.77
CA ASN A 381 -14.41 1.16 21.80
C ASN A 381 -14.34 -0.34 21.48
N LYS A 382 -15.36 -0.84 20.77
CA LYS A 382 -15.46 -2.26 20.41
C LYS A 382 -14.26 -2.75 19.60
N ALA A 383 -13.75 -1.93 18.67
CA ALA A 383 -12.59 -2.32 17.85
C ALA A 383 -11.32 -2.47 18.71
N GLY A 384 -11.11 -1.57 19.68
CA GLY A 384 -10.00 -1.68 20.63
C GLY A 384 -10.05 -2.97 21.45
N LEU A 385 -11.24 -3.35 21.95
CA LEU A 385 -11.42 -4.62 22.67
C LEU A 385 -11.14 -5.83 21.76
N GLN A 386 -11.63 -5.82 20.52
CA GLN A 386 -11.39 -6.93 19.58
C GLN A 386 -9.90 -7.08 19.25
N TYR A 387 -9.19 -5.98 19.03
CA TYR A 387 -7.75 -6.02 18.81
C TYR A 387 -7.00 -6.51 20.06
N LEU A 388 -7.32 -5.98 21.25
CA LEU A 388 -6.68 -6.40 22.50
C LEU A 388 -6.83 -7.90 22.71
N THR A 389 -8.06 -8.42 22.64
CA THR A 389 -8.31 -9.86 22.79
C THR A 389 -7.58 -10.67 21.72
N SER A 390 -7.59 -10.23 20.46
CA SER A 390 -6.89 -10.91 19.38
C SER A 390 -5.37 -10.93 19.56
N PHE A 391 -4.76 -9.84 20.02
CA PHE A 391 -3.33 -9.80 20.35
C PHE A 391 -2.97 -10.79 21.45
N LEU A 392 -3.73 -10.79 22.55
CA LEU A 392 -3.50 -11.70 23.68
C LEU A 392 -3.64 -13.16 23.25
N LEU A 393 -4.68 -13.48 22.48
CA LEU A 393 -4.92 -14.84 22.00
C LEU A 393 -3.85 -15.32 21.02
N LEU A 394 -3.45 -14.50 20.05
CA LEU A 394 -2.41 -14.88 19.07
C LEU A 394 -1.02 -14.95 19.72
N ASN A 395 -0.77 -14.19 20.78
CA ASN A 395 0.46 -14.28 21.58
C ASN A 395 0.40 -15.37 22.65
N LYS A 396 -0.76 -16.05 22.80
CA LYS A 396 -1.02 -17.06 23.86
C LYS A 396 -0.82 -16.52 25.28
N ASP A 397 -1.03 -15.23 25.49
CA ASP A 397 -0.95 -14.58 26.80
C ASP A 397 -2.28 -14.78 27.54
N ILE A 398 -2.45 -15.98 28.07
CA ILE A 398 -3.66 -16.42 28.74
C ILE A 398 -3.83 -15.76 30.11
N GLU A 399 -2.73 -15.45 30.80
CA GLU A 399 -2.79 -14.81 32.11
C GLU A 399 -3.32 -13.38 32.02
N THR A 400 -2.79 -12.59 31.09
CA THR A 400 -3.30 -11.24 30.83
C THR A 400 -4.74 -11.29 30.31
N TYR A 401 -5.07 -12.27 29.46
CA TYR A 401 -6.43 -12.46 28.95
C TYR A 401 -7.42 -12.76 30.09
N LYS A 402 -7.05 -13.63 31.04
CA LYS A 402 -7.85 -13.96 32.24
C LYS A 402 -8.10 -12.72 33.09
N THR A 403 -7.06 -11.95 33.40
CA THR A 403 -7.17 -10.69 34.16
C THR A 403 -8.09 -9.68 33.47
N LEU A 404 -7.96 -9.52 32.14
CA LEU A 404 -8.83 -8.67 31.35
C LEU A 404 -10.29 -9.13 31.44
N GLN A 405 -10.51 -10.43 31.26
CA GLN A 405 -11.85 -11.03 31.31
C GLN A 405 -12.51 -10.82 32.68
N GLU A 406 -11.78 -11.03 33.78
CA GLU A 406 -12.27 -10.79 35.13
C GLU A 406 -12.63 -9.31 35.37
N SER A 407 -11.83 -8.38 34.83
CA SER A 407 -12.08 -6.94 34.94
C SER A 407 -13.31 -6.45 34.15
N LEU A 408 -13.60 -7.10 33.03
CA LEU A 408 -14.68 -6.72 32.12
C LEU A 408 -15.93 -7.60 32.23
N TYR A 409 -15.88 -8.67 33.00
CA TYR A 409 -16.88 -9.77 33.05
C TYR A 409 -18.33 -9.31 33.19
N ARG A 410 -18.62 -8.24 33.90
CA ARG A 410 -19.98 -7.73 34.06
C ARG A 410 -20.24 -6.43 33.27
N SER A 411 -19.28 -6.02 32.47
CA SER A 411 -19.43 -4.82 31.65
C SER A 411 -20.27 -5.07 30.39
N SER A 412 -20.84 -4.02 29.83
CA SER A 412 -21.56 -4.09 28.56
C SER A 412 -20.65 -4.52 27.39
N ALA A 413 -19.34 -4.30 27.52
CA ALA A 413 -18.36 -4.64 26.49
C ALA A 413 -18.13 -6.16 26.34
N TRP A 414 -18.43 -6.95 27.43
CA TRP A 414 -18.18 -8.40 27.47
C TRP A 414 -19.47 -9.25 27.39
N ARG A 415 -20.62 -8.61 27.17
CA ARG A 415 -21.92 -9.31 27.24
C ARG A 415 -22.09 -10.38 26.15
N ASP A 416 -21.56 -10.15 24.95
CA ASP A 416 -21.73 -11.01 23.78
C ASP A 416 -20.39 -11.64 23.36
N MET A 417 -19.89 -12.61 24.17
CA MET A 417 -18.65 -13.31 23.87
C MET A 417 -18.75 -14.20 22.65
N THR A 418 -17.77 -14.10 21.75
CA THR A 418 -17.62 -14.97 20.61
C THR A 418 -17.20 -16.40 21.01
N GLU A 419 -17.39 -17.41 20.14
CA GLU A 419 -16.93 -18.78 20.43
C GLU A 419 -15.44 -18.82 20.71
N CYS A 420 -14.60 -18.10 19.95
CA CYS A 420 -13.15 -18.02 20.16
C CYS A 420 -12.78 -17.47 21.56
N GLN A 421 -13.50 -16.47 22.05
CA GLN A 421 -13.31 -15.91 23.39
C GLN A 421 -13.71 -16.91 24.50
N GLN A 422 -14.83 -17.64 24.31
CA GLN A 422 -15.27 -18.68 25.22
C GLN A 422 -14.27 -19.85 25.24
N GLU A 423 -13.72 -20.24 24.10
CA GLU A 423 -12.68 -21.26 23.97
C GLU A 423 -11.41 -20.88 24.74
N ALA A 424 -11.05 -19.58 24.74
CA ALA A 424 -9.92 -19.08 25.52
C ALA A 424 -10.18 -19.17 27.04
N ILE A 425 -11.40 -18.91 27.50
CA ILE A 425 -11.78 -19.08 28.91
C ILE A 425 -11.59 -20.53 29.38
N VAL A 426 -11.93 -21.49 28.51
CA VAL A 426 -11.68 -22.91 28.81
C VAL A 426 -10.19 -23.19 29.05
N ILE A 427 -9.30 -22.55 28.28
CA ILE A 427 -7.85 -22.70 28.43
C ILE A 427 -7.36 -22.02 29.72
N CYS A 428 -7.97 -20.91 30.18
CA CYS A 428 -7.61 -20.25 31.42
C CYS A 428 -7.72 -21.18 32.64
N SER A 429 -8.66 -22.13 32.63
CA SER A 429 -8.88 -23.09 33.70
C SER A 429 -9.34 -24.45 33.14
N PRO A 430 -8.43 -25.27 32.57
CA PRO A 430 -8.79 -26.45 31.76
C PRO A 430 -9.55 -27.52 32.52
N ASN A 431 -9.39 -27.59 33.83
CA ASN A 431 -9.97 -28.65 34.67
C ASN A 431 -11.09 -28.14 35.61
N ASP A 432 -11.62 -26.95 35.35
CA ASP A 432 -12.63 -26.33 36.20
C ASP A 432 -13.92 -25.99 35.39
N PRO A 433 -14.85 -26.98 35.24
CA PRO A 433 -16.13 -26.76 34.60
C PRO A 433 -17.02 -25.73 35.32
N HIS A 434 -16.82 -25.51 36.64
CA HIS A 434 -17.56 -24.51 37.41
C HIS A 434 -17.14 -23.09 37.00
N PHE A 435 -15.83 -22.89 36.87
CA PHE A 435 -15.27 -21.64 36.33
C PHE A 435 -15.82 -21.30 34.93
N TRP A 436 -15.92 -22.31 34.04
CA TRP A 436 -16.48 -22.09 32.71
C TRP A 436 -17.94 -21.61 32.76
N LEU A 437 -18.74 -22.21 33.64
CA LEU A 437 -20.15 -21.83 33.81
C LEU A 437 -20.29 -20.41 34.36
N GLU A 438 -19.53 -20.07 35.39
CA GLU A 438 -19.54 -18.76 36.02
C GLU A 438 -19.14 -17.65 35.04
N HIS A 439 -18.23 -17.95 34.12
CA HIS A 439 -17.70 -17.02 33.14
C HIS A 439 -18.45 -17.09 31.78
N GLY A 440 -19.63 -17.65 31.75
CA GLY A 440 -20.56 -17.56 30.62
C GLY A 440 -20.21 -18.42 29.41
N VAL A 441 -19.38 -19.47 29.58
CA VAL A 441 -19.10 -20.42 28.50
C VAL A 441 -20.34 -21.25 28.18
N SER A 442 -20.79 -21.21 26.93
CA SER A 442 -21.98 -21.92 26.48
C SER A 442 -21.84 -23.44 26.56
N ILE A 443 -22.96 -24.14 26.72
CA ILE A 443 -23.01 -25.61 26.75
C ILE A 443 -22.35 -26.20 25.49
N LYS A 444 -22.59 -25.59 24.33
CA LYS A 444 -22.01 -26.00 23.05
C LYS A 444 -20.49 -26.02 23.08
N VAL A 445 -19.88 -24.92 23.54
CA VAL A 445 -18.42 -24.78 23.64
C VAL A 445 -17.84 -25.73 24.65
N ARG A 446 -18.47 -25.90 25.83
CA ARG A 446 -18.03 -26.83 26.87
C ARG A 446 -17.97 -28.27 26.39
N ASN A 447 -19.06 -28.74 25.74
CA ASN A 447 -19.11 -30.11 25.22
C ASN A 447 -18.07 -30.33 24.10
N ARG A 448 -17.87 -29.33 23.24
CA ARG A 448 -16.86 -29.38 22.17
C ARG A 448 -15.43 -29.39 22.73
N ALA A 449 -15.18 -28.67 23.83
CA ALA A 449 -13.89 -28.68 24.51
C ALA A 449 -13.55 -30.07 25.12
N ILE A 450 -14.51 -30.67 25.79
CA ILE A 450 -14.34 -32.01 26.36
C ILE A 450 -14.07 -33.03 25.24
N ALA A 451 -14.84 -32.99 24.16
CA ALA A 451 -14.64 -33.86 23.00
C ALA A 451 -13.26 -33.68 22.37
N PHE A 452 -12.80 -32.44 22.24
CA PHE A 452 -11.44 -32.12 21.72
C PHE A 452 -10.35 -32.75 22.62
N MET A 453 -10.42 -32.54 23.93
CA MET A 453 -9.43 -33.09 24.87
C MET A 453 -9.37 -34.63 24.82
N GLN A 454 -10.54 -35.29 24.73
CA GLN A 454 -10.61 -36.75 24.58
C GLN A 454 -9.96 -37.20 23.27
N LYS A 455 -10.31 -36.59 22.15
CA LYS A 455 -9.74 -36.92 20.84
C LYS A 455 -8.22 -36.71 20.78
N VAL A 456 -7.71 -35.65 21.39
CA VAL A 456 -6.25 -35.42 21.48
C VAL A 456 -5.57 -36.60 22.21
N GLN A 457 -6.16 -37.09 23.29
CA GLN A 457 -5.61 -38.26 24.04
C GLN A 457 -5.68 -39.53 23.19
N ASP A 458 -6.79 -39.82 22.56
CA ASP A 458 -7.00 -41.03 21.76
C ASP A 458 -6.05 -41.08 20.54
N VAL A 459 -5.91 -39.94 19.81
CA VAL A 459 -4.99 -39.82 18.67
C VAL A 459 -3.53 -39.98 19.16
N SER A 460 -3.17 -39.37 20.28
CA SER A 460 -1.81 -39.51 20.88
C SER A 460 -1.52 -40.97 21.25
N ARG A 461 -2.49 -41.68 21.83
CA ARG A 461 -2.35 -43.12 22.18
C ARG A 461 -2.21 -44.01 20.94
N SER A 462 -2.81 -43.62 19.78
CA SER A 462 -2.65 -44.36 18.54
C SER A 462 -1.33 -44.11 17.82
N GLY A 463 -0.47 -43.26 18.36
CA GLY A 463 0.83 -42.90 17.77
C GLY A 463 0.76 -41.96 16.57
N GLN A 464 -0.42 -41.43 16.26
CA GLN A 464 -0.60 -40.44 15.21
C GLN A 464 -0.29 -39.04 15.72
N ASN A 465 0.08 -38.13 14.80
CA ASN A 465 0.28 -36.72 15.12
C ASN A 465 -1.08 -36.01 15.29
N PRO A 466 -1.45 -35.57 16.52
CA PRO A 466 -2.73 -34.93 16.77
C PRO A 466 -2.93 -33.64 15.97
N ALA A 467 -1.85 -32.89 15.69
CA ALA A 467 -1.94 -31.66 14.90
C ALA A 467 -2.43 -31.93 13.48
N VAL A 468 -2.02 -33.03 12.86
CA VAL A 468 -2.46 -33.39 11.51
C VAL A 468 -3.86 -34.02 11.53
N ALA A 469 -4.10 -34.94 12.46
CA ALA A 469 -5.34 -35.72 12.53
C ALA A 469 -6.55 -34.83 12.87
N LEU A 470 -6.37 -33.80 13.70
CA LEU A 470 -7.47 -32.95 14.19
C LEU A 470 -7.62 -31.64 13.41
N ALA A 471 -6.76 -31.35 12.43
CA ALA A 471 -6.77 -30.11 11.68
C ALA A 471 -8.09 -29.85 10.94
N SER A 472 -8.68 -30.87 10.35
CA SER A 472 -9.93 -30.75 9.57
C SER A 472 -11.14 -30.39 10.41
N GLU A 473 -11.21 -30.89 11.65
CA GLU A 473 -12.37 -30.73 12.52
C GLU A 473 -12.21 -29.54 13.49
N TYR A 474 -10.99 -29.32 14.02
CA TYR A 474 -10.72 -28.32 15.06
C TYR A 474 -9.77 -27.20 14.64
N GLY A 475 -9.26 -27.22 13.41
CA GLY A 475 -8.24 -26.25 12.93
C GLY A 475 -8.64 -24.78 13.04
N LYS A 476 -9.92 -24.48 13.15
CA LYS A 476 -10.45 -23.12 13.36
C LYS A 476 -10.79 -22.79 14.82
N THR A 477 -10.43 -23.66 15.77
CA THR A 477 -10.67 -23.43 17.19
C THR A 477 -9.45 -22.84 17.86
N TYR A 478 -9.66 -22.08 18.95
CA TYR A 478 -8.56 -21.52 19.71
C TYR A 478 -7.76 -22.60 20.42
N TRP A 479 -8.38 -23.69 20.85
CA TRP A 479 -7.69 -24.84 21.46
C TRP A 479 -6.65 -25.44 20.52
N TYR A 480 -7.03 -25.63 19.24
CA TYR A 480 -6.12 -26.14 18.22
C TYR A 480 -4.95 -25.16 17.98
N TYR A 481 -5.27 -23.87 17.83
CA TYR A 481 -4.24 -22.83 17.70
C TYR A 481 -3.30 -22.82 18.91
N TYR A 482 -3.84 -22.84 20.11
CA TYR A 482 -3.07 -22.80 21.35
C TYR A 482 -2.12 -23.98 21.50
N MET A 483 -2.59 -25.21 21.20
CA MET A 483 -1.81 -26.45 21.39
C MET A 483 -0.79 -26.69 20.29
N PHE A 484 -1.13 -26.42 19.02
CA PHE A 484 -0.35 -26.92 17.88
C PHE A 484 0.35 -25.84 17.06
N ASN A 485 -0.06 -24.58 17.12
CA ASN A 485 0.64 -23.53 16.40
C ASN A 485 1.83 -23.03 17.22
N THR A 486 3.03 -23.04 16.62
CA THR A 486 4.22 -22.45 17.22
C THR A 486 4.19 -20.92 17.09
N ILE A 487 4.46 -20.23 18.21
CA ILE A 487 4.72 -18.78 18.15
C ILE A 487 6.15 -18.62 17.63
N ASN A 488 6.32 -18.13 16.42
CA ASN A 488 7.61 -17.65 15.96
C ASN A 488 7.94 -16.38 16.74
N LYS A 489 8.80 -16.50 17.74
CA LYS A 489 9.34 -15.37 18.51
C LYS A 489 10.31 -14.56 17.66
#